data_22db463e38154406016541b03e63de3d
#
_entry.id   22db463e38154406016541b03e63de3d
#
_cell.length_a   1.000
_cell.length_b   1.000
_cell.length_c   1.000
_cell.angle_alpha   90.00
_cell.angle_beta   90.00
_cell.angle_gamma   90.00
#
_symmetry.space_group_name_H-M   'P 1'
#
loop_
_entity.id
_entity.type
_entity.pdbx_description
1 polymer ?
#
loop_
_entity_poly.entity_id
_entity_poly.type
_entity_poly.pdbx_seq_one_letter_code
_entity_poly.pdbx_strand_id
1 'polypeptide(L)'
;NAEEEIEVEETDDGGAVVDFDPSAPDLEAGFADNLAEVLDDSALGKIASDIVQEFDSDHESRHEWEFAYTKGLDLLGFKYDERTEPFQGASGVTHPLLAESVTAFQAQAFKELLPPAGPVKTEVLGVETPEIIAQADRVQDFMNYQITDKMEEYTPDMDQLLFHLPLAGSAFKKVYYDATRQAAVSKFIPSEDLVVNYLATDLQSAERVTHIVKISENDLLKQQVAGFYRDIDVKVSDDETSIQKKYNQLEGI
;
A
#
# COMPACT_ATOMS: atom_id res chain seq x y z
N ASN A 1 -3.84 -11.76 38.93
CA ASN A 1 -2.76 -12.63 38.47
C ASN A 1 -3.44 -13.94 38.09
N ALA A 2 -3.81 -14.09 36.82
CA ALA A 2 -4.06 -15.39 36.25
C ALA A 2 -2.67 -16.04 36.09
N GLU A 3 -2.44 -17.18 36.72
CA GLU A 3 -1.31 -18.03 36.44
C GLU A 3 -1.57 -18.57 35.04
N GLU A 4 -0.75 -18.22 34.05
CA GLU A 4 -0.74 -18.82 32.73
C GLU A 4 -0.34 -20.29 32.92
N GLU A 5 -1.29 -21.22 32.81
CA GLU A 5 -1.03 -22.65 32.77
C GLU A 5 -0.38 -22.95 31.40
N ILE A 6 0.87 -23.39 31.42
CA ILE A 6 1.61 -23.85 30.26
C ILE A 6 1.55 -25.38 30.27
N GLU A 7 1.02 -25.98 29.21
CA GLU A 7 0.98 -27.42 29.05
C GLU A 7 2.12 -27.87 28.12
N VAL A 8 2.82 -28.92 28.50
CA VAL A 8 3.97 -29.47 27.75
C VAL A 8 3.69 -30.93 27.45
N GLU A 9 3.47 -31.28 26.19
CA GLU A 9 3.36 -32.66 25.72
C GLU A 9 4.69 -33.13 25.10
N GLU A 10 5.21 -34.27 25.57
CA GLU A 10 6.36 -34.94 24.95
C GLU A 10 5.92 -35.75 23.73
N THR A 11 6.54 -35.51 22.58
CA THR A 11 6.29 -36.25 21.34
C THR A 11 7.14 -37.53 21.26
N ASP A 12 6.62 -38.59 20.58
CA ASP A 12 7.28 -39.89 20.45
C ASP A 12 8.65 -39.85 19.76
N ASP A 13 8.98 -38.74 19.09
CA ASP A 13 10.29 -38.48 18.45
C ASP A 13 11.31 -37.79 19.38
N GLY A 14 10.95 -37.57 20.65
CA GLY A 14 11.80 -36.93 21.65
C GLY A 14 11.78 -35.40 21.61
N GLY A 15 10.80 -34.79 20.87
CA GLY A 15 10.47 -33.37 20.92
C GLY A 15 9.48 -33.08 22.05
N ALA A 16 9.21 -31.80 22.28
CA ALA A 16 8.15 -31.36 23.17
C ALA A 16 7.33 -30.27 22.48
N VAL A 17 6.01 -30.40 22.53
CA VAL A 17 5.07 -29.34 22.13
C VAL A 17 4.70 -28.57 23.40
N VAL A 18 4.90 -27.27 23.38
CA VAL A 18 4.59 -26.39 24.52
C VAL A 18 3.36 -25.58 24.12
N ASP A 19 2.28 -25.81 24.83
CA ASP A 19 1.06 -25.01 24.69
C ASP A 19 1.10 -23.88 25.73
N PHE A 20 1.11 -22.64 25.26
CA PHE A 20 1.16 -21.45 26.08
C PHE A 20 -0.22 -20.95 26.50
N ASP A 21 -1.29 -21.47 25.90
CA ASP A 21 -2.68 -21.15 26.25
C ASP A 21 -3.58 -22.37 26.03
N PRO A 22 -3.53 -23.38 26.93
CA PRO A 22 -4.34 -24.60 26.81
C PRO A 22 -5.86 -24.35 26.94
N SER A 23 -6.26 -23.10 27.25
CA SER A 23 -7.67 -22.68 27.22
C SER A 23 -8.11 -22.18 25.84
N ALA A 24 -7.18 -21.96 24.93
CA ALA A 24 -7.51 -21.61 23.56
C ALA A 24 -8.21 -22.80 22.87
N PRO A 25 -9.23 -22.55 22.05
CA PRO A 25 -9.88 -23.63 21.31
C PRO A 25 -8.84 -24.30 20.39
N ASP A 26 -8.79 -25.64 20.47
CA ASP A 26 -7.93 -26.47 19.62
C ASP A 26 -8.36 -26.27 18.15
N LEU A 27 -7.65 -25.37 17.47
CA LEU A 27 -7.94 -25.00 16.09
C LEU A 27 -7.33 -26.09 15.19
N GLU A 28 -8.13 -27.05 14.75
CA GLU A 28 -7.74 -28.01 13.70
C GLU A 28 -7.47 -27.34 12.33
N ALA A 29 -7.06 -26.05 12.33
CA ALA A 29 -6.82 -25.28 11.12
C ALA A 29 -5.36 -25.42 10.69
N GLY A 30 -5.14 -25.79 9.43
CA GLY A 30 -3.82 -25.74 8.80
C GLY A 30 -3.35 -24.28 8.62
N PHE A 31 -2.04 -24.08 8.46
CA PHE A 31 -1.42 -22.76 8.32
C PHE A 31 -2.04 -21.87 7.22
N ALA A 32 -2.64 -22.46 6.19
CA ALA A 32 -3.25 -21.75 5.06
C ALA A 32 -4.78 -21.67 5.13
N ASP A 33 -5.40 -22.21 6.18
CA ASP A 33 -6.84 -22.26 6.30
C ASP A 33 -7.43 -20.90 6.69
N ASN A 34 -8.69 -20.68 6.32
CA ASN A 34 -9.39 -19.46 6.65
C ASN A 34 -9.87 -19.50 8.11
N LEU A 35 -9.15 -18.84 9.00
CA LEU A 35 -9.53 -18.80 10.43
C LEU A 35 -10.96 -18.30 10.69
N ALA A 36 -11.52 -17.48 9.79
CA ALA A 36 -12.89 -16.99 9.92
C ALA A 36 -13.94 -18.10 9.79
N GLU A 37 -13.61 -19.28 9.27
CA GLU A 37 -14.50 -20.44 9.19
C GLU A 37 -14.46 -21.30 10.45
N VAL A 38 -13.35 -21.24 11.19
CA VAL A 38 -13.09 -22.09 12.35
C VAL A 38 -13.43 -21.38 13.67
N LEU A 39 -13.18 -20.07 13.74
CA LEU A 39 -13.43 -19.27 14.95
C LEU A 39 -14.93 -18.97 15.12
N ASP A 40 -15.37 -18.91 16.37
CA ASP A 40 -16.72 -18.46 16.70
C ASP A 40 -16.91 -16.95 16.48
N ASP A 41 -18.16 -16.51 16.36
CA ASP A 41 -18.49 -15.10 16.08
C ASP A 41 -18.02 -14.13 17.21
N SER A 42 -17.87 -14.61 18.44
CA SER A 42 -17.40 -13.80 19.56
C SER A 42 -15.90 -13.55 19.46
N ALA A 43 -15.12 -14.60 19.16
CA ALA A 43 -13.68 -14.49 18.93
C ALA A 43 -13.37 -13.63 17.71
N LEU A 44 -14.08 -13.84 16.60
CA LEU A 44 -13.96 -12.99 15.40
C LEU A 44 -14.31 -11.54 15.66
N GLY A 45 -15.36 -11.27 16.44
CA GLY A 45 -15.74 -9.91 16.83
C GLY A 45 -14.67 -9.21 17.67
N LYS A 46 -14.02 -9.93 18.57
CA LYS A 46 -12.92 -9.39 19.38
C LYS A 46 -11.70 -9.08 18.50
N ILE A 47 -11.25 -10.02 17.68
CA ILE A 47 -10.13 -9.82 16.75
C ILE A 47 -10.41 -8.64 15.81
N ALA A 48 -11.61 -8.55 15.24
CA ALA A 48 -11.98 -7.44 14.37
C ALA A 48 -11.94 -6.09 15.11
N SER A 49 -12.41 -6.04 16.36
CA SER A 49 -12.35 -4.83 17.19
C SER A 49 -10.91 -4.41 17.49
N ASP A 50 -10.06 -5.36 17.84
CA ASP A 50 -8.65 -5.10 18.14
C ASP A 50 -7.91 -4.59 16.89
N ILE A 51 -8.14 -5.19 15.71
CA ILE A 51 -7.57 -4.75 14.43
C ILE A 51 -8.01 -3.31 14.08
N VAL A 52 -9.29 -2.98 14.27
CA VAL A 52 -9.80 -1.63 14.02
C VAL A 52 -9.17 -0.61 14.97
N GLN A 53 -9.11 -0.94 16.27
CA GLN A 53 -8.49 -0.06 17.26
C GLN A 53 -7.01 0.20 16.98
N GLU A 54 -6.28 -0.82 16.58
CA GLU A 54 -4.87 -0.71 16.21
C GLU A 54 -4.68 0.10 14.92
N PHE A 55 -5.56 -0.09 13.94
CA PHE A 55 -5.58 0.74 12.74
C PHE A 55 -5.82 2.22 13.07
N ASP A 56 -6.80 2.51 13.91
CA ASP A 56 -7.11 3.90 14.33
C ASP A 56 -5.91 4.54 15.03
N SER A 57 -5.21 3.78 15.89
CA SER A 57 -3.99 4.24 16.57
C SER A 57 -2.87 4.57 15.58
N ASP A 58 -2.62 3.69 14.59
CA ASP A 58 -1.59 3.91 13.57
C ASP A 58 -1.97 5.09 12.67
N HIS A 59 -3.24 5.22 12.31
CA HIS A 59 -3.76 6.34 11.51
C HIS A 59 -3.60 7.68 12.26
N GLU A 60 -3.92 7.73 13.55
CA GLU A 60 -3.77 8.94 14.35
C GLU A 60 -2.29 9.31 14.53
N SER A 61 -1.39 8.33 14.63
CA SER A 61 0.04 8.59 14.77
C SER A 61 0.63 9.43 13.66
N ARG A 62 0.06 9.40 12.44
CA ARG A 62 0.53 10.12 11.25
C ARG A 62 -0.17 11.46 10.99
N HIS A 63 -0.98 11.95 11.92
CA HIS A 63 -1.78 13.17 11.74
C HIS A 63 -0.93 14.41 11.32
N GLU A 64 0.26 14.58 11.87
CA GLU A 64 1.16 15.68 11.48
C GLU A 64 1.59 15.59 10.01
N TRP A 65 1.87 14.38 9.53
CA TRP A 65 2.16 14.13 8.12
C TRP A 65 0.95 14.45 7.23
N GLU A 66 -0.24 14.02 7.60
CA GLU A 66 -1.47 14.30 6.84
C GLU A 66 -1.75 15.81 6.73
N PHE A 67 -1.53 16.54 7.82
CA PHE A 67 -1.65 17.99 7.81
C PHE A 67 -0.64 18.65 6.85
N ALA A 68 0.63 18.22 6.89
CA ALA A 68 1.67 18.72 6.01
C ALA A 68 1.38 18.38 4.53
N TYR A 69 0.92 17.17 4.27
CA TYR A 69 0.54 16.70 2.93
C TYR A 69 -0.65 17.47 2.37
N THR A 70 -1.70 17.67 3.15
CA THR A 70 -2.87 18.47 2.77
C THR A 70 -2.49 19.90 2.42
N LYS A 71 -1.58 20.50 3.21
CA LYS A 71 -1.01 21.81 2.90
C LYS A 71 -0.19 21.82 1.62
N GLY A 72 0.56 20.73 1.35
CA GLY A 72 1.28 20.53 0.09
C GLY A 72 0.34 20.50 -1.12
N LEU A 73 -0.78 19.78 -1.01
CA LEU A 73 -1.82 19.75 -2.05
C LEU A 73 -2.39 21.15 -2.34
N ASP A 74 -2.59 21.97 -1.30
CA ASP A 74 -3.01 23.36 -1.46
C ASP A 74 -2.04 24.20 -2.28
N LEU A 75 -0.75 23.94 -2.12
CA LEU A 75 0.33 24.67 -2.81
C LEU A 75 0.58 24.16 -4.24
N LEU A 76 0.08 22.98 -4.61
CA LEU A 76 0.11 22.49 -5.99
C LEU A 76 -0.89 23.25 -6.88
N GLY A 77 -2.03 23.65 -6.32
CA GLY A 77 -3.07 24.37 -7.03
C GLY A 77 -2.69 25.83 -7.27
N PHE A 78 -3.12 26.36 -8.44
CA PHE A 78 -3.06 27.79 -8.69
C PHE A 78 -4.23 28.45 -7.95
N LYS A 79 -3.99 28.95 -6.72
CA LYS A 79 -4.96 29.77 -6.02
C LYS A 79 -4.67 31.24 -6.24
N TYR A 80 -5.70 31.99 -6.60
CA TYR A 80 -5.69 33.43 -6.57
C TYR A 80 -6.38 33.86 -5.28
N ASP A 81 -5.61 34.37 -4.32
CA ASP A 81 -6.16 34.93 -3.09
C ASP A 81 -6.25 36.44 -3.22
N GLU A 82 -7.42 37.01 -2.95
CA GLU A 82 -7.57 38.46 -2.86
C GLU A 82 -6.78 38.97 -1.64
N ARG A 83 -5.66 39.64 -1.89
CA ARG A 83 -4.83 40.22 -0.84
C ARG A 83 -5.17 41.68 -0.62
N THR A 84 -5.33 42.04 0.65
CA THR A 84 -5.47 43.43 1.08
C THR A 84 -4.17 44.03 1.61
N GLU A 85 -3.16 43.20 1.82
CA GLU A 85 -1.82 43.61 2.27
C GLU A 85 -0.77 43.35 1.18
N PRO A 86 0.21 44.22 1.01
CA PRO A 86 0.52 45.45 1.76
C PRO A 86 -0.42 46.65 1.39
N PHE A 87 -1.25 46.53 0.39
CA PHE A 87 -2.25 47.53 -0.01
C PHE A 87 -3.44 46.85 -0.69
N GLN A 88 -4.57 47.49 -0.69
CA GLN A 88 -5.79 46.97 -1.32
C GLN A 88 -5.59 46.82 -2.84
N GLY A 89 -5.84 45.62 -3.37
CA GLY A 89 -5.59 45.28 -4.79
C GLY A 89 -4.17 44.78 -5.05
N ALA A 90 -3.41 44.43 -3.99
CA ALA A 90 -2.12 43.75 -4.14
C ALA A 90 -2.29 42.40 -4.87
N SER A 91 -1.29 42.02 -5.67
CA SER A 91 -1.32 40.75 -6.41
C SER A 91 -1.40 39.55 -5.45
N GLY A 92 -2.45 38.75 -5.62
CA GLY A 92 -2.67 37.49 -4.91
C GLY A 92 -2.07 36.26 -5.60
N VAL A 93 -1.25 36.47 -6.64
CA VAL A 93 -0.63 35.36 -7.38
C VAL A 93 0.45 34.70 -6.54
N THR A 94 0.34 33.39 -6.35
CA THR A 94 1.36 32.57 -5.69
C THR A 94 2.22 31.91 -6.76
N HIS A 95 3.55 31.95 -6.59
CA HIS A 95 4.46 31.27 -7.51
C HIS A 95 4.35 29.75 -7.31
N PRO A 96 4.12 28.94 -8.37
CA PRO A 96 3.88 27.50 -8.27
C PRO A 96 5.19 26.70 -8.10
N LEU A 97 6.06 27.12 -7.19
CA LEU A 97 7.39 26.55 -7.00
C LEU A 97 7.34 25.06 -6.65
N LEU A 98 6.34 24.65 -5.86
CA LEU A 98 6.16 23.24 -5.50
C LEU A 98 5.78 22.40 -6.73
N ALA A 99 4.84 22.88 -7.53
CA ALA A 99 4.41 22.19 -8.76
C ALA A 99 5.57 22.07 -9.77
N GLU A 100 6.36 23.13 -9.95
CA GLU A 100 7.56 23.07 -10.79
C GLU A 100 8.58 22.05 -10.29
N SER A 101 8.84 22.03 -8.97
CA SER A 101 9.80 21.11 -8.37
C SER A 101 9.35 19.64 -8.49
N VAL A 102 8.07 19.36 -8.24
CA VAL A 102 7.49 18.01 -8.34
C VAL A 102 7.53 17.52 -9.78
N THR A 103 7.09 18.33 -10.75
CA THR A 103 7.08 17.94 -12.17
C THR A 103 8.48 17.82 -12.76
N ALA A 104 9.43 18.67 -12.34
CA ALA A 104 10.83 18.55 -12.74
C ALA A 104 11.46 17.25 -12.23
N PHE A 105 11.21 16.91 -10.96
CA PHE A 105 11.65 15.62 -10.39
C PHE A 105 11.05 14.45 -11.14
N GLN A 106 9.70 14.43 -11.33
CA GLN A 106 8.99 13.38 -12.06
C GLN A 106 9.60 13.17 -13.45
N ALA A 107 9.73 14.24 -14.24
CA ALA A 107 10.24 14.17 -15.61
C ALA A 107 11.67 13.64 -15.69
N GLN A 108 12.54 14.06 -14.76
CA GLN A 108 13.91 13.58 -14.72
C GLN A 108 14.00 12.13 -14.26
N ALA A 109 13.34 11.78 -13.16
CA ALA A 109 13.34 10.43 -12.60
C ALA A 109 12.70 9.41 -13.56
N PHE A 110 11.60 9.77 -14.22
CA PHE A 110 10.94 8.92 -15.21
C PHE A 110 11.89 8.55 -16.36
N LYS A 111 12.62 9.53 -16.89
CA LYS A 111 13.58 9.31 -17.98
C LYS A 111 14.73 8.39 -17.57
N GLU A 112 15.20 8.51 -16.33
CA GLU A 112 16.31 7.70 -15.81
C GLU A 112 15.87 6.26 -15.48
N LEU A 113 14.66 6.09 -14.92
CA LEU A 113 14.14 4.79 -14.48
C LEU A 113 13.50 3.98 -15.59
N LEU A 114 12.95 4.65 -16.61
CA LEU A 114 12.29 4.02 -17.76
C LEU A 114 12.97 4.44 -19.08
N PRO A 115 14.24 4.05 -19.29
CA PRO A 115 14.93 4.37 -20.53
C PRO A 115 14.29 3.62 -21.70
N PRO A 116 14.41 4.14 -22.96
CA PRO A 116 13.84 3.49 -24.15
C PRO A 116 14.35 2.05 -24.42
N ALA A 117 15.52 1.71 -23.88
CA ALA A 117 16.10 0.36 -24.00
C ALA A 117 15.47 -0.66 -23.02
N GLY A 118 14.55 -0.20 -22.17
CA GLY A 118 13.93 -0.99 -21.11
C GLY A 118 14.58 -0.76 -19.74
N PRO A 119 13.79 -0.90 -18.65
CA PRO A 119 14.26 -0.63 -17.29
C PRO A 119 15.17 -1.71 -16.69
N VAL A 120 15.18 -2.91 -17.28
CA VAL A 120 15.95 -4.05 -16.76
C VAL A 120 17.24 -4.22 -17.54
N LYS A 121 18.34 -4.34 -16.79
CA LYS A 121 19.66 -4.72 -17.27
C LYS A 121 20.15 -5.90 -16.46
N THR A 122 20.64 -6.93 -17.16
CA THR A 122 21.23 -8.12 -16.54
C THR A 122 22.74 -7.98 -16.44
N GLU A 123 23.31 -8.56 -15.40
CA GLU A 123 24.76 -8.67 -15.20
C GLU A 123 25.10 -10.10 -14.79
N VAL A 124 26.13 -10.66 -15.40
CA VAL A 124 26.60 -12.00 -15.07
C VAL A 124 27.54 -11.92 -13.87
N LEU A 125 27.19 -12.62 -12.79
CA LEU A 125 28.04 -12.75 -11.61
C LEU A 125 28.87 -14.03 -11.73
N GLY A 126 30.20 -13.91 -11.77
CA GLY A 126 31.13 -15.04 -11.82
C GLY A 126 31.83 -15.18 -13.18
N VAL A 127 31.99 -16.44 -13.63
CA VAL A 127 32.71 -16.71 -14.89
C VAL A 127 31.80 -16.46 -16.09
N GLU A 128 32.19 -15.54 -16.94
CA GLU A 128 31.48 -15.24 -18.19
C GLU A 128 31.83 -16.30 -19.25
N THR A 129 30.82 -17.03 -19.71
CA THR A 129 30.89 -17.87 -20.89
C THR A 129 29.93 -17.33 -21.97
N PRO A 130 30.19 -17.57 -23.25
CA PRO A 130 29.27 -17.12 -24.32
C PRO A 130 27.83 -17.61 -24.13
N GLU A 131 27.66 -18.79 -23.56
CA GLU A 131 26.34 -19.38 -23.31
C GLU A 131 25.61 -18.65 -22.18
N ILE A 132 26.31 -18.30 -21.10
CA ILE A 132 25.75 -17.56 -19.93
C ILE A 132 25.40 -16.13 -20.37
N ILE A 133 26.24 -15.48 -21.17
CA ILE A 133 25.95 -14.14 -21.71
C ILE A 133 24.68 -14.18 -22.56
N ALA A 134 24.58 -15.14 -23.50
CA ALA A 134 23.39 -15.29 -24.34
C ALA A 134 22.12 -15.63 -23.52
N GLN A 135 22.27 -16.31 -22.38
CA GLN A 135 21.16 -16.54 -21.46
C GLN A 135 20.77 -15.26 -20.72
N ALA A 136 21.73 -14.47 -20.25
CA ALA A 136 21.49 -13.18 -19.59
C ALA A 136 20.76 -12.20 -20.52
N ASP A 137 21.14 -12.13 -21.78
CA ASP A 137 20.47 -11.30 -22.80
C ASP A 137 19.01 -11.73 -22.98
N ARG A 138 18.73 -13.05 -23.09
CA ARG A 138 17.34 -13.54 -23.19
C ARG A 138 16.51 -13.22 -21.94
N VAL A 139 17.11 -13.29 -20.76
CA VAL A 139 16.43 -12.94 -19.51
C VAL A 139 16.14 -11.44 -19.49
N GLN A 140 17.08 -10.60 -19.90
CA GLN A 140 16.89 -9.15 -20.00
C GLN A 140 15.73 -8.81 -20.94
N ASP A 141 15.73 -9.37 -22.14
CA ASP A 141 14.69 -9.14 -23.14
C ASP A 141 13.31 -9.59 -22.64
N PHE A 142 13.26 -10.77 -22.02
CA PHE A 142 12.02 -11.28 -21.44
C PHE A 142 11.49 -10.42 -20.28
N MET A 143 12.36 -9.99 -19.38
CA MET A 143 11.98 -9.11 -18.25
C MET A 143 11.50 -7.74 -18.73
N ASN A 144 12.20 -7.16 -19.71
CA ASN A 144 11.78 -5.91 -20.33
C ASN A 144 10.41 -6.06 -21.00
N TYR A 145 10.20 -7.13 -21.78
CA TYR A 145 8.91 -7.43 -22.38
C TYR A 145 7.79 -7.59 -21.33
N GLN A 146 8.06 -8.27 -20.21
CA GLN A 146 7.09 -8.40 -19.13
C GLN A 146 6.67 -7.04 -18.56
N ILE A 147 7.64 -6.15 -18.32
CA ILE A 147 7.39 -4.87 -17.67
C ILE A 147 6.78 -3.84 -18.63
N THR A 148 7.21 -3.82 -19.91
CA THR A 148 6.78 -2.78 -20.85
C THR A 148 5.52 -3.14 -21.63
N ASP A 149 5.32 -4.44 -21.92
CA ASP A 149 4.23 -4.89 -22.80
C ASP A 149 3.14 -5.68 -22.05
N LYS A 150 3.53 -6.55 -21.10
CA LYS A 150 2.57 -7.40 -20.40
C LYS A 150 1.92 -6.71 -19.20
N MET A 151 2.67 -5.89 -18.47
CA MET A 151 2.17 -5.11 -17.36
C MET A 151 1.76 -3.72 -17.86
N GLU A 152 0.58 -3.60 -18.46
CA GLU A 152 0.07 -2.35 -19.02
C GLU A 152 0.02 -1.22 -17.98
N GLU A 153 -0.20 -1.57 -16.70
CA GLU A 153 -0.25 -0.63 -15.58
C GLU A 153 1.12 -0.13 -15.13
N TYR A 154 2.23 -0.81 -15.47
CA TYR A 154 3.54 -0.51 -14.90
C TYR A 154 4.01 0.91 -15.17
N THR A 155 3.92 1.36 -16.42
CA THR A 155 4.38 2.68 -16.85
C THR A 155 3.53 3.82 -16.29
N PRO A 156 2.18 3.82 -16.41
CA PRO A 156 1.34 4.85 -15.81
C PRO A 156 1.41 4.86 -14.28
N ASP A 157 1.49 3.70 -13.64
CA ASP A 157 1.62 3.62 -12.19
C ASP A 157 2.99 4.15 -11.70
N MET A 158 4.05 3.95 -12.49
CA MET A 158 5.36 4.52 -12.19
C MET A 158 5.34 6.04 -12.33
N ASP A 159 4.67 6.57 -13.33
CA ASP A 159 4.51 8.01 -13.52
C ASP A 159 3.78 8.67 -12.33
N GLN A 160 2.69 8.07 -11.88
CA GLN A 160 1.97 8.50 -10.68
C GLN A 160 2.85 8.41 -9.43
N LEU A 161 3.58 7.31 -9.24
CA LEU A 161 4.49 7.13 -8.11
C LEU A 161 5.53 8.25 -8.06
N LEU A 162 6.14 8.57 -9.18
CA LEU A 162 7.17 9.60 -9.26
C LEU A 162 6.64 11.02 -9.04
N PHE A 163 5.37 11.25 -9.32
CA PHE A 163 4.68 12.51 -8.98
C PHE A 163 4.39 12.59 -7.47
N HIS A 164 3.87 11.52 -6.88
CA HIS A 164 3.48 11.51 -5.46
C HIS A 164 4.68 11.44 -4.52
N LEU A 165 5.77 10.78 -4.91
CA LEU A 165 6.95 10.60 -4.06
C LEU A 165 7.54 11.89 -3.50
N PRO A 166 7.84 12.94 -4.30
CA PRO A 166 8.40 14.19 -3.77
C PRO A 166 7.36 15.02 -2.99
N LEU A 167 6.08 14.80 -3.23
CA LEU A 167 4.99 15.52 -2.57
C LEU A 167 4.66 14.93 -1.20
N ALA A 168 4.50 13.62 -1.13
CA ALA A 168 4.11 12.89 0.08
C ALA A 168 5.32 12.48 0.94
N GLY A 169 6.54 12.48 0.37
CA GLY A 169 7.77 12.00 1.00
C GLY A 169 7.97 10.49 0.92
N SER A 170 6.92 9.74 0.63
CA SER A 170 6.94 8.28 0.42
C SER A 170 5.94 7.89 -0.66
N ALA A 171 6.18 6.74 -1.28
CA ALA A 171 5.26 6.14 -2.25
C ALA A 171 5.52 4.63 -2.30
N PHE A 172 4.49 3.84 -2.52
CA PHE A 172 4.57 2.40 -2.40
C PHE A 172 4.18 1.70 -3.68
N LYS A 173 4.74 0.50 -3.89
CA LYS A 173 4.33 -0.41 -4.95
C LYS A 173 3.95 -1.77 -4.35
N LYS A 174 2.81 -2.29 -4.75
CA LYS A 174 2.36 -3.64 -4.43
C LYS A 174 2.57 -4.52 -5.65
N VAL A 175 3.46 -5.50 -5.49
CA VAL A 175 3.74 -6.49 -6.54
C VAL A 175 3.15 -7.83 -6.11
N TYR A 176 2.30 -8.41 -6.96
CA TYR A 176 1.64 -9.69 -6.68
C TYR A 176 1.28 -10.40 -7.98
N TYR A 177 0.96 -11.67 -7.88
CA TYR A 177 0.41 -12.44 -8.99
C TYR A 177 -1.12 -12.45 -8.90
N ASP A 178 -1.77 -11.94 -9.93
CA ASP A 178 -3.23 -11.96 -10.05
C ASP A 178 -3.66 -13.28 -10.70
N ALA A 179 -4.26 -14.16 -9.90
CA ALA A 179 -4.71 -15.46 -10.36
C ALA A 179 -5.87 -15.36 -11.38
N THR A 180 -6.67 -14.30 -11.31
CA THR A 180 -7.79 -14.06 -12.24
C THR A 180 -7.27 -13.67 -13.62
N ARG A 181 -6.28 -12.78 -13.66
CA ARG A 181 -5.62 -12.33 -14.89
C ARG A 181 -4.52 -13.28 -15.35
N GLN A 182 -4.08 -14.20 -14.49
CA GLN A 182 -2.92 -15.09 -14.70
C GLN A 182 -1.65 -14.30 -15.09
N ALA A 183 -1.44 -13.16 -14.44
CA ALA A 183 -0.34 -12.25 -14.73
C ALA A 183 0.25 -11.66 -13.44
N ALA A 184 1.53 -11.32 -13.49
CA ALA A 184 2.15 -10.49 -12.47
C ALA A 184 1.66 -9.06 -12.62
N VAL A 185 1.31 -8.42 -11.50
CA VAL A 185 0.79 -7.06 -11.42
C VAL A 185 1.67 -6.23 -10.50
N SER A 186 1.94 -5.00 -10.92
CA SER A 186 2.70 -4.02 -10.13
C SER A 186 1.90 -2.74 -10.02
N LYS A 187 1.22 -2.55 -8.89
CA LYS A 187 0.29 -1.44 -8.67
C LYS A 187 0.87 -0.38 -7.75
N PHE A 188 0.72 0.88 -8.14
CA PHE A 188 1.02 2.02 -7.29
C PHE A 188 0.00 2.12 -6.13
N ILE A 189 0.50 2.40 -4.93
CA ILE A 189 -0.31 2.68 -3.75
C ILE A 189 0.14 4.04 -3.21
N PRO A 190 -0.75 5.03 -3.17
CA PRO A 190 -0.43 6.31 -2.56
C PRO A 190 -0.22 6.16 -1.05
N SER A 191 0.58 7.04 -0.47
CA SER A 191 0.93 6.98 0.96
C SER A 191 -0.27 7.14 1.88
N GLU A 192 -1.34 7.77 1.40
CA GLU A 192 -2.60 7.92 2.14
C GLU A 192 -3.33 6.59 2.34
N ASP A 193 -3.22 5.67 1.36
CA ASP A 193 -3.90 4.37 1.39
C ASP A 193 -3.05 3.28 2.05
N LEU A 194 -1.78 3.54 2.40
CA LEU A 194 -0.94 2.63 3.17
C LEU A 194 -0.69 3.19 4.57
N VAL A 195 -1.34 2.61 5.57
CA VAL A 195 -1.23 3.03 6.97
C VAL A 195 -0.19 2.17 7.68
N VAL A 196 0.80 2.84 8.22
CA VAL A 196 1.87 2.27 9.05
C VAL A 196 2.10 3.23 10.19
N ASN A 197 2.49 2.72 11.35
CA ASN A 197 2.83 3.58 12.49
C ASN A 197 3.91 4.60 12.09
N TYR A 198 3.70 5.88 12.43
CA TYR A 198 4.59 6.97 12.01
C TYR A 198 6.04 6.82 12.50
N LEU A 199 6.24 6.07 13.59
CA LEU A 199 7.56 5.80 14.15
C LEU A 199 8.27 4.62 13.50
N ALA A 200 7.62 3.87 12.60
CA ALA A 200 8.23 2.76 11.89
C ALA A 200 9.33 3.28 10.93
N THR A 201 10.50 2.67 10.98
CA THR A 201 11.63 3.04 10.13
C THR A 201 11.61 2.37 8.77
N ASP A 202 11.02 1.18 8.69
CA ASP A 202 10.85 0.40 7.45
C ASP A 202 9.62 -0.51 7.56
N LEU A 203 9.17 -1.04 6.40
CA LEU A 203 7.98 -1.90 6.34
C LEU A 203 8.20 -3.30 6.91
N GLN A 204 9.45 -3.77 7.01
CA GLN A 204 9.75 -5.11 7.49
C GLN A 204 9.76 -5.18 9.02
N SER A 205 10.20 -4.08 9.65
CA SER A 205 10.21 -3.95 11.11
C SER A 205 8.95 -3.34 11.68
N ALA A 206 8.03 -2.88 10.82
CA ALA A 206 6.75 -2.33 11.24
C ALA A 206 5.88 -3.43 11.87
N GLU A 207 5.27 -3.15 13.01
CA GLU A 207 4.37 -4.09 13.69
C GLU A 207 3.16 -4.45 12.80
N ARG A 208 2.64 -3.46 12.08
CA ARG A 208 1.51 -3.61 11.16
C ARG A 208 1.70 -2.76 9.92
N VAL A 209 1.18 -3.26 8.81
CA VAL A 209 1.08 -2.54 7.53
C VAL A 209 -0.33 -2.74 7.01
N THR A 210 -1.13 -1.69 7.01
CA THR A 210 -2.53 -1.74 6.58
C THR A 210 -2.70 -1.04 5.24
N HIS A 211 -3.25 -1.75 4.27
CA HIS A 211 -3.60 -1.19 2.96
C HIS A 211 -5.12 -0.95 2.89
N ILE A 212 -5.51 0.30 2.74
CA ILE A 212 -6.91 0.71 2.55
C ILE A 212 -7.27 0.49 1.08
N VAL A 213 -8.27 -0.35 0.86
CA VAL A 213 -8.80 -0.63 -0.48
C VAL A 213 -10.25 -0.17 -0.54
N LYS A 214 -10.53 0.80 -1.42
CA LYS A 214 -11.89 1.25 -1.70
C LYS A 214 -12.56 0.28 -2.65
N ILE A 215 -13.68 -0.28 -2.25
CA ILE A 215 -14.45 -1.25 -3.03
C ILE A 215 -15.88 -0.73 -3.20
N SER A 216 -16.46 -0.91 -4.38
CA SER A 216 -17.87 -0.57 -4.60
C SER A 216 -18.78 -1.61 -3.92
N GLU A 217 -19.99 -1.19 -3.53
CA GLU A 217 -21.00 -2.08 -2.96
C GLU A 217 -21.28 -3.29 -3.87
N ASN A 218 -21.39 -3.07 -5.17
CA ASN A 218 -21.60 -4.12 -6.14
C ASN A 218 -20.44 -5.13 -6.21
N ASP A 219 -19.19 -4.65 -6.11
CA ASP A 219 -18.02 -5.54 -6.13
C ASP A 219 -17.86 -6.29 -4.81
N LEU A 220 -18.22 -5.66 -3.69
CA LEU A 220 -18.31 -6.33 -2.39
C LEU A 220 -19.34 -7.48 -2.45
N LEU A 221 -20.53 -7.21 -2.96
CA LEU A 221 -21.59 -8.22 -3.11
C LEU A 221 -21.15 -9.38 -4.03
N LYS A 222 -20.47 -9.09 -5.15
CA LYS A 222 -19.91 -10.13 -6.01
C LYS A 222 -18.91 -11.03 -5.28
N GLN A 223 -18.07 -10.43 -4.44
CA GLN A 223 -17.06 -11.18 -3.69
C GLN A 223 -17.70 -11.98 -2.53
N GLN A 224 -18.78 -11.49 -1.93
CA GLN A 224 -19.58 -12.24 -0.96
C GLN A 224 -20.26 -13.44 -1.63
N VAL A 225 -20.89 -13.26 -2.79
CA VAL A 225 -21.50 -14.34 -3.57
C VAL A 225 -20.45 -15.37 -4.02
N ALA A 226 -19.24 -14.94 -4.35
CA ALA A 226 -18.12 -15.81 -4.69
C ALA A 226 -17.52 -16.56 -3.48
N GLY A 227 -17.97 -16.26 -2.24
CA GLY A 227 -17.46 -16.88 -1.01
C GLY A 227 -16.10 -16.36 -0.56
N PHE A 228 -15.60 -15.25 -1.15
CA PHE A 228 -14.34 -14.63 -0.72
C PHE A 228 -14.52 -13.81 0.57
N TYR A 229 -15.62 -13.08 0.70
CA TYR A 229 -16.03 -12.43 1.93
C TYR A 229 -17.25 -13.10 2.52
N ARG A 230 -17.41 -13.01 3.85
CA ARG A 230 -18.62 -13.46 4.54
C ARG A 230 -19.83 -12.67 4.04
N ASP A 231 -20.98 -13.36 3.95
CA ASP A 231 -22.27 -12.74 3.64
C ASP A 231 -22.81 -12.03 4.90
N ILE A 232 -22.40 -10.79 5.06
CA ILE A 232 -22.83 -9.89 6.15
C ILE A 232 -23.29 -8.57 5.56
N ASP A 233 -24.27 -7.96 6.19
CA ASP A 233 -24.72 -6.61 5.82
C ASP A 233 -23.71 -5.56 6.31
N VAL A 234 -22.99 -4.95 5.37
CA VAL A 234 -21.98 -3.92 5.65
C VAL A 234 -22.59 -2.56 5.39
N LYS A 235 -22.59 -1.70 6.41
CA LYS A 235 -22.99 -0.30 6.23
C LYS A 235 -21.93 0.43 5.42
N VAL A 236 -22.35 1.06 4.35
CA VAL A 236 -21.50 1.95 3.57
C VAL A 236 -21.18 3.17 4.44
N SER A 237 -19.90 3.48 4.60
CA SER A 237 -19.45 4.72 5.23
C SER A 237 -19.14 5.72 4.14
N ASP A 238 -19.79 6.87 4.20
CA ASP A 238 -19.52 8.03 3.33
C ASP A 238 -18.47 8.96 3.96
N ASP A 239 -17.73 8.50 4.97
CA ASP A 239 -16.75 9.32 5.66
C ASP A 239 -15.53 9.57 4.76
N GLU A 240 -15.48 10.77 4.22
CA GLU A 240 -14.32 11.24 3.46
C GLU A 240 -13.19 11.67 4.40
N THR A 241 -11.98 11.20 4.14
CA THR A 241 -10.78 11.67 4.84
C THR A 241 -10.49 13.15 4.51
N SER A 242 -9.70 13.82 5.37
CA SER A 242 -9.25 15.20 5.15
C SER A 242 -8.56 15.39 3.80
N ILE A 243 -7.75 14.41 3.40
CA ILE A 243 -7.04 14.37 2.12
C ILE A 243 -8.03 14.24 0.96
N GLN A 244 -9.03 13.37 1.07
CA GLN A 244 -10.04 13.17 0.04
C GLN A 244 -10.91 14.41 -0.19
N LYS A 245 -11.34 15.05 0.89
CA LYS A 245 -12.03 16.34 0.82
C LYS A 245 -11.20 17.38 0.07
N LYS A 246 -9.87 17.31 0.24
CA LYS A 246 -8.96 18.22 -0.42
C LYS A 246 -8.84 17.94 -1.92
N TYR A 247 -8.72 16.69 -2.31
CA TYR A 247 -8.74 16.31 -3.74
C TYR A 247 -10.04 16.75 -4.40
N ASN A 248 -11.19 16.47 -3.79
CA ASN A 248 -12.50 16.89 -4.31
C ASN A 248 -12.58 18.42 -4.50
N GLN A 249 -12.02 19.20 -3.56
CA GLN A 249 -11.94 20.67 -3.71
C GLN A 249 -11.05 21.11 -4.88
N LEU A 250 -9.94 20.43 -5.14
CA LEU A 250 -9.03 20.75 -6.24
C LEU A 250 -9.61 20.37 -7.59
N GLU A 251 -10.37 19.28 -7.65
CA GLU A 251 -11.06 18.82 -8.85
C GLU A 251 -12.36 19.60 -9.13
N GLY A 252 -12.84 20.38 -8.18
CA GLY A 252 -14.07 21.19 -8.31
C GLY A 252 -15.37 20.38 -8.18
N ILE A 253 -15.30 19.26 -7.47
CA ILE A 253 -16.43 18.36 -7.15
C ILE A 253 -17.01 18.72 -5.78
#